data_3d92369c94dbd20cc68c8459d4c2343e
#
_entry.id   3d92369c94dbd20cc68c8459d4c2343e
#
_cell.length_a   1.000
_cell.length_b   1.000
_cell.length_c   1.000
_cell.angle_alpha   90.00
_cell.angle_beta   90.00
_cell.angle_gamma   90.00
#
_symmetry.space_group_name_H-M   'P 1'
#
loop_
_entity.id
_entity.type
_entity.pdbx_description
1 polymer ?
#
loop_
_entity_poly.entity_id
_entity_poly.type
_entity_poly.pdbx_seq_one_letter_code
_entity_poly.pdbx_strand_id
1 'polypeptide(L)'
;MSYYVTTPIYYVNAEPHLGHAYSTIGADILARHMRQRGEDVFFVTGTDEHGEPVVIAAEAQGTTPQELVDRNAPRFEALLERIDVTNDFFIRTTNPAHVAEVQKVWQQIYDNGYVYKGQYEGWYCPKCADFKGEHEIAEGNTCPIHKIPL
;
A
#
# COMPACT_ATOMS: atom_id res chain seq x y z
N MET A 1 20.08 10.27 -16.93
CA MET A 1 19.09 10.82 -15.95
C MET A 1 18.74 9.72 -14.95
N SER A 2 18.39 10.08 -13.72
CA SER A 2 17.86 9.10 -12.79
C SER A 2 16.37 8.87 -13.09
N TYR A 3 15.94 7.63 -13.08
CA TYR A 3 14.55 7.24 -13.33
C TYR A 3 14.03 6.42 -12.16
N TYR A 4 12.96 6.89 -11.52
CA TYR A 4 12.37 6.25 -10.36
C TYR A 4 11.03 5.62 -10.74
N VAL A 5 10.85 4.33 -10.45
CA VAL A 5 9.64 3.57 -10.73
C VAL A 5 9.09 2.99 -9.44
N THR A 6 7.80 3.12 -9.24
CA THR A 6 7.10 2.45 -8.13
C THR A 6 5.88 1.71 -8.63
N THR A 7 5.48 0.67 -7.92
CA THR A 7 4.10 0.17 -7.95
C THR A 7 3.29 0.78 -6.80
N PRO A 8 1.96 0.64 -6.76
CA PRO A 8 1.25 0.67 -5.49
C PRO A 8 1.87 -0.37 -4.56
N ILE A 9 1.99 -0.04 -3.28
CA ILE A 9 2.31 -1.03 -2.25
C ILE A 9 1.04 -1.80 -1.90
N TYR A 10 1.14 -3.10 -1.70
CA TYR A 10 -0.01 -3.99 -1.66
C TYR A 10 -0.47 -4.30 -0.24
N TYR A 11 -1.78 -4.24 0.03
CA TYR A 11 -2.33 -4.74 1.27
C TYR A 11 -2.09 -6.25 1.41
N VAL A 12 -1.58 -6.66 2.56
CA VAL A 12 -1.22 -8.05 2.86
C VAL A 12 -2.30 -8.79 3.68
N ASN A 13 -3.53 -8.35 3.60
CA ASN A 13 -4.69 -8.95 4.24
C ASN A 13 -5.06 -10.34 3.66
N ALA A 14 -4.55 -10.66 2.47
CA ALA A 14 -4.73 -11.94 1.79
C ALA A 14 -3.47 -12.34 1.01
N GLU A 15 -3.53 -13.47 0.30
CA GLU A 15 -2.46 -13.90 -0.60
C GLU A 15 -2.39 -13.04 -1.87
N PRO A 16 -1.20 -12.94 -2.52
CA PRO A 16 -1.08 -12.23 -3.79
C PRO A 16 -1.90 -12.91 -4.89
N HIS A 17 -2.40 -12.11 -5.81
CA HIS A 17 -3.20 -12.55 -6.95
C HIS A 17 -2.74 -11.90 -8.27
N LEU A 18 -3.35 -12.28 -9.38
CA LEU A 18 -2.98 -11.82 -10.72
C LEU A 18 -2.98 -10.30 -10.87
N GLY A 19 -3.82 -9.57 -10.13
CA GLY A 19 -3.83 -8.10 -10.15
C GLY A 19 -2.51 -7.50 -9.67
N HIS A 20 -1.92 -8.08 -8.62
CA HIS A 20 -0.60 -7.68 -8.14
C HIS A 20 0.51 -7.97 -9.16
N ALA A 21 0.49 -9.16 -9.74
CA ALA A 21 1.45 -9.52 -10.81
C ALA A 21 1.32 -8.57 -12.01
N TYR A 22 0.10 -8.24 -12.43
CA TYR A 22 -0.15 -7.38 -13.59
C TYR A 22 0.46 -5.98 -13.43
N SER A 23 0.19 -5.30 -12.31
CA SER A 23 0.76 -3.97 -12.04
C SER A 23 2.28 -4.01 -11.87
N THR A 24 2.80 -5.06 -11.22
CA THR A 24 4.24 -5.22 -11.02
C THR A 24 4.97 -5.47 -12.34
N ILE A 25 4.46 -6.35 -13.20
CA ILE A 25 5.03 -6.61 -14.54
C ILE A 25 5.03 -5.33 -15.38
N GLY A 26 3.96 -4.54 -15.32
CA GLY A 26 3.90 -3.25 -16.03
C GLY A 26 5.00 -2.28 -15.60
N ALA A 27 5.24 -2.16 -14.30
CA ALA A 27 6.32 -1.34 -13.75
C ALA A 27 7.72 -1.91 -14.11
N ASP A 28 7.89 -3.23 -14.07
CA ASP A 28 9.15 -3.89 -14.41
C ASP A 28 9.52 -3.70 -15.90
N ILE A 29 8.52 -3.75 -16.80
CA ILE A 29 8.73 -3.46 -18.22
C ILE A 29 9.30 -2.05 -18.40
N LEU A 30 8.76 -1.05 -17.69
CA LEU A 30 9.27 0.32 -17.72
C LEU A 30 10.68 0.40 -17.17
N ALA A 31 10.95 -0.23 -16.03
CA ALA A 31 12.27 -0.26 -15.40
C ALA A 31 13.31 -0.88 -16.36
N ARG A 32 13.02 -2.05 -16.94
CA ARG A 32 13.89 -2.73 -17.91
C ARG A 32 14.11 -1.88 -19.15
N HIS A 33 13.05 -1.27 -19.70
CA HIS A 33 13.17 -0.39 -20.86
C HIS A 33 14.09 0.79 -20.60
N MET A 34 13.95 1.45 -19.45
CA MET A 34 14.79 2.60 -19.11
C MET A 34 16.24 2.19 -18.84
N ARG A 35 16.49 1.04 -18.23
CA ARG A 35 17.84 0.47 -18.08
C ARG A 35 18.49 0.15 -19.43
N GLN A 36 17.72 -0.38 -20.39
CA GLN A 36 18.22 -0.62 -21.76
C GLN A 36 18.59 0.67 -22.48
N ARG A 37 17.99 1.79 -22.12
CA ARG A 37 18.35 3.14 -22.63
C ARG A 37 19.57 3.75 -21.95
N GLY A 38 20.16 3.05 -20.98
CA GLY A 38 21.32 3.53 -20.21
C GLY A 38 20.95 4.51 -19.09
N GLU A 39 19.70 4.57 -18.67
CA GLU A 39 19.28 5.39 -17.53
C GLU A 39 19.62 4.70 -16.21
N ASP A 40 19.92 5.51 -15.19
CA ASP A 40 20.07 5.05 -13.81
C ASP A 40 18.69 4.87 -13.20
N VAL A 41 18.26 3.61 -13.02
CA VAL A 41 16.89 3.26 -12.61
C VAL A 41 16.88 2.70 -11.19
N PHE A 42 15.97 3.23 -10.37
CA PHE A 42 15.65 2.66 -9.07
C PHE A 42 14.17 2.27 -9.03
N PHE A 43 13.88 0.98 -8.91
CA PHE A 43 12.55 0.41 -8.91
C PHE A 43 12.19 -0.11 -7.52
N VAL A 44 11.14 0.47 -6.91
CA VAL A 44 10.64 0.10 -5.58
C VAL A 44 9.24 -0.46 -5.68
N THR A 45 9.01 -1.56 -4.99
CA THR A 45 7.68 -2.10 -4.69
C THR A 45 7.64 -2.56 -3.24
N GLY A 46 6.52 -3.05 -2.76
CA GLY A 46 6.43 -3.51 -1.37
C GLY A 46 5.02 -3.78 -0.88
N THR A 47 4.88 -3.81 0.43
CA THR A 47 3.64 -4.12 1.12
C THR A 47 3.17 -2.97 2.01
N ASP A 48 1.85 -2.72 1.97
CA ASP A 48 1.12 -1.84 2.90
C ASP A 48 0.58 -2.70 4.04
N GLU A 49 1.20 -2.55 5.21
CA GLU A 49 1.00 -3.45 6.34
C GLU A 49 0.17 -2.83 7.47
N HIS A 50 -0.33 -1.61 7.27
CA HIS A 50 -1.18 -0.92 8.21
C HIS A 50 -2.62 -0.77 7.67
N GLY A 51 -3.51 -0.34 8.57
CA GLY A 51 -4.88 -0.02 8.23
C GLY A 51 -5.90 -1.10 8.59
N GLU A 52 -7.16 -0.68 8.57
CA GLU A 52 -8.31 -1.45 9.01
C GLU A 52 -8.49 -2.79 8.27
N PRO A 53 -8.25 -2.89 6.94
CA PRO A 53 -8.36 -4.18 6.24
C PRO A 53 -7.45 -5.29 6.80
N VAL A 54 -6.26 -4.91 7.28
CA VAL A 54 -5.32 -5.86 7.91
C VAL A 54 -5.82 -6.29 9.29
N VAL A 55 -6.35 -5.34 10.08
CA VAL A 55 -6.92 -5.62 11.41
C VAL A 55 -8.10 -6.60 11.29
N ILE A 56 -9.07 -6.29 10.42
CA ILE A 56 -10.23 -7.16 10.19
C ILE A 56 -9.81 -8.57 9.74
N ALA A 57 -8.84 -8.67 8.84
CA ALA A 57 -8.35 -9.97 8.36
C ALA A 57 -7.62 -10.76 9.46
N ALA A 58 -6.88 -10.08 10.33
CA ALA A 58 -6.20 -10.70 11.47
C ALA A 58 -7.20 -11.23 12.50
N GLU A 59 -8.18 -10.42 12.88
CA GLU A 59 -9.27 -10.81 13.79
C GLU A 59 -10.05 -12.02 13.28
N ALA A 60 -10.42 -12.03 11.99
CA ALA A 60 -11.10 -13.14 11.37
C ALA A 60 -10.30 -14.45 11.39
N GLN A 61 -8.97 -14.37 11.52
CA GLN A 61 -8.06 -15.52 11.60
C GLN A 61 -7.57 -15.81 13.01
N GLY A 62 -8.03 -15.06 14.02
CA GLY A 62 -7.63 -15.24 15.42
C GLY A 62 -6.14 -14.97 15.66
N THR A 63 -5.55 -14.03 14.91
CA THR A 63 -4.12 -13.66 14.98
C THR A 63 -3.97 -12.14 15.18
N THR A 64 -2.77 -11.69 15.49
CA THR A 64 -2.48 -10.26 15.53
C THR A 64 -2.21 -9.70 14.12
N PRO A 65 -2.43 -8.38 13.90
CA PRO A 65 -2.06 -7.74 12.63
C PRO A 65 -0.59 -7.98 12.23
N GLN A 66 0.32 -7.90 13.19
CA GLN A 66 1.75 -8.13 12.93
C GLN A 66 2.04 -9.56 12.49
N GLU A 67 1.47 -10.57 13.15
CA GLU A 67 1.63 -11.96 12.76
C GLU A 67 1.04 -12.25 11.37
N LEU A 68 -0.08 -11.61 11.02
CA LEU A 68 -0.67 -11.73 9.70
C LEU A 68 0.26 -11.17 8.62
N VAL A 69 0.77 -9.94 8.79
CA VAL A 69 1.64 -9.30 7.79
C VAL A 69 2.98 -10.00 7.68
N ASP A 70 3.56 -10.47 8.79
CA ASP A 70 4.83 -11.24 8.78
C ASP A 70 4.70 -12.59 8.06
N ARG A 71 3.51 -13.19 8.09
CA ARG A 71 3.22 -14.42 7.35
C ARG A 71 2.99 -14.16 5.86
N ASN A 72 2.33 -13.05 5.52
CA ASN A 72 1.87 -12.80 4.16
C ASN A 72 2.91 -12.03 3.33
N ALA A 73 3.62 -11.04 3.87
CA ALA A 73 4.58 -10.23 3.12
C ALA A 73 5.64 -11.05 2.35
N PRO A 74 6.23 -12.13 2.92
CA PRO A 74 7.15 -12.99 2.17
C PRO A 74 6.54 -13.66 0.93
N ARG A 75 5.21 -13.85 0.89
CA ARG A 75 4.53 -14.42 -0.28
C ARG A 75 4.47 -13.44 -1.44
N PHE A 76 4.36 -12.15 -1.15
CA PHE A 76 4.45 -11.09 -2.15
C PHE A 76 5.87 -10.98 -2.70
N GLU A 77 6.88 -11.04 -1.85
CA GLU A 77 8.27 -11.05 -2.27
C GLU A 77 8.60 -12.28 -3.13
N ALA A 78 8.15 -13.46 -2.73
CA ALA A 78 8.29 -14.69 -3.51
C ALA A 78 7.54 -14.64 -4.86
N LEU A 79 6.44 -13.90 -4.96
CA LEU A 79 5.77 -13.67 -6.25
C LEU A 79 6.70 -12.91 -7.21
N LEU A 80 7.40 -11.87 -6.73
CA LEU A 80 8.31 -11.08 -7.56
C LEU A 80 9.42 -11.95 -8.16
N GLU A 81 10.02 -12.80 -7.34
CA GLU A 81 11.04 -13.76 -7.80
C GLU A 81 10.49 -14.73 -8.86
N ARG A 82 9.26 -15.23 -8.64
CA ARG A 82 8.62 -16.19 -9.57
C ARG A 82 8.33 -15.62 -10.95
N ILE A 83 8.11 -14.31 -11.04
CA ILE A 83 7.83 -13.63 -12.31
C ILE A 83 9.02 -12.78 -12.79
N ASP A 84 10.21 -13.03 -12.24
CA ASP A 84 11.49 -12.43 -12.65
C ASP A 84 11.48 -10.89 -12.63
N VAL A 85 10.90 -10.28 -11.59
CA VAL A 85 10.86 -8.82 -11.41
C VAL A 85 12.22 -8.29 -10.98
N THR A 86 12.63 -7.17 -11.57
CA THR A 86 13.94 -6.55 -11.37
C THR A 86 13.90 -5.36 -10.42
N ASN A 87 13.08 -5.44 -9.36
CA ASN A 87 13.03 -4.38 -8.36
C ASN A 87 14.35 -4.30 -7.57
N ASP A 88 14.75 -3.06 -7.28
CA ASP A 88 15.95 -2.78 -6.49
C ASP A 88 15.69 -2.83 -4.99
N PHE A 89 14.43 -2.57 -4.60
CA PHE A 89 14.04 -2.57 -3.20
C PHE A 89 12.60 -3.07 -3.00
N PHE A 90 12.42 -3.86 -1.94
CA PHE A 90 11.11 -4.26 -1.44
C PHE A 90 10.87 -3.64 -0.08
N ILE A 91 9.93 -2.70 0.03
CA ILE A 91 9.62 -2.01 1.29
C ILE A 91 8.49 -2.71 2.03
N ARG A 92 8.65 -2.85 3.33
CA ARG A 92 7.59 -3.17 4.27
C ARG A 92 7.32 -1.92 5.12
N THR A 93 6.07 -1.47 5.20
CA THR A 93 5.74 -0.26 5.99
C THR A 93 5.91 -0.46 7.50
N THR A 94 6.00 -1.70 7.98
CA THR A 94 6.38 -2.05 9.36
C THR A 94 7.89 -2.09 9.60
N ASN A 95 8.71 -1.92 8.56
CA ASN A 95 10.17 -1.90 8.72
C ASN A 95 10.60 -0.74 9.63
N PRO A 96 11.41 -0.99 10.69
CA PRO A 96 11.82 0.05 11.62
C PRO A 96 12.51 1.27 10.98
N ALA A 97 13.28 1.05 9.92
CA ALA A 97 13.92 2.16 9.18
C ALA A 97 12.88 3.03 8.47
N HIS A 98 11.83 2.42 7.88
CA HIS A 98 10.71 3.16 7.29
C HIS A 98 9.97 3.97 8.35
N VAL A 99 9.63 3.35 9.49
CA VAL A 99 8.94 4.02 10.60
C VAL A 99 9.74 5.23 11.09
N ALA A 100 11.05 5.09 11.25
CA ALA A 100 11.92 6.19 11.70
C ALA A 100 11.93 7.37 10.71
N GLU A 101 12.00 7.10 9.39
CA GLU A 101 11.96 8.16 8.38
C GLU A 101 10.58 8.82 8.29
N VAL A 102 9.50 8.05 8.40
CA VAL A 102 8.14 8.61 8.46
C VAL A 102 7.98 9.55 9.65
N GLN A 103 8.41 9.13 10.84
CA GLN A 103 8.34 9.97 12.05
C GLN A 103 9.16 11.25 11.89
N LYS A 104 10.35 11.17 11.33
CA LYS A 104 11.21 12.32 11.06
C LYS A 104 10.57 13.32 10.09
N VAL A 105 10.03 12.84 8.98
CA VAL A 105 9.35 13.68 7.99
C VAL A 105 8.10 14.32 8.58
N TRP A 106 7.29 13.57 9.31
CA TRP A 106 6.12 14.10 9.99
C TRP A 106 6.46 15.17 11.00
N GLN A 107 7.53 14.97 11.80
CA GLN A 107 8.00 15.98 12.75
C GLN A 107 8.40 17.28 12.05
N GLN A 108 9.13 17.19 10.93
CA GLN A 108 9.50 18.38 10.15
C GLN A 108 8.27 19.13 9.61
N ILE A 109 7.27 18.40 9.12
CA ILE A 109 6.02 18.98 8.59
C ILE A 109 5.24 19.66 9.73
N TYR A 110 5.19 19.04 10.91
CA TYR A 110 4.56 19.57 12.10
C TYR A 110 5.27 20.85 12.57
N ASP A 111 6.59 20.83 12.69
CA ASP A 111 7.41 21.96 13.13
C ASP A 111 7.30 23.16 12.18
N ASN A 112 7.06 22.91 10.91
CA ASN A 112 6.80 23.95 9.90
C ASN A 112 5.35 24.47 9.91
N GLY A 113 4.49 23.98 10.81
CA GLY A 113 3.12 24.47 10.99
C GLY A 113 2.09 23.99 9.97
N TYR A 114 2.43 22.96 9.18
CA TYR A 114 1.51 22.40 8.16
C TYR A 114 0.55 21.33 8.71
N VAL A 115 0.71 20.92 9.97
CA VAL A 115 -0.15 19.92 10.61
C VAL A 115 -0.81 20.53 11.84
N TYR A 116 -2.08 20.33 11.96
CA TYR A 116 -2.87 20.73 13.12
C TYR A 116 -3.86 19.63 13.50
N LYS A 117 -4.24 19.58 14.77
CA LYS A 117 -5.26 18.65 15.25
C LYS A 117 -6.64 19.18 14.94
N GLY A 118 -7.42 18.41 14.19
CA GLY A 118 -8.80 18.74 13.83
C GLY A 118 -9.74 17.56 14.05
N GLN A 119 -11.02 17.79 13.77
CA GLN A 119 -12.04 16.74 13.69
C GLN A 119 -12.56 16.68 12.25
N TYR A 120 -12.73 15.48 11.76
CA TYR A 120 -13.39 15.22 10.48
C TYR A 120 -14.52 14.23 10.71
N GLU A 121 -15.71 14.57 10.19
CA GLU A 121 -16.90 13.73 10.27
C GLU A 121 -17.45 13.53 8.86
N GLY A 122 -17.80 12.31 8.51
CA GLY A 122 -18.29 12.00 7.16
C GLY A 122 -18.59 10.51 7.00
N TRP A 123 -19.12 10.16 5.83
CA TRP A 123 -19.45 8.80 5.45
C TRP A 123 -18.17 8.01 5.14
N TYR A 124 -17.88 7.00 5.95
CA TYR A 124 -16.65 6.20 5.83
C TYR A 124 -16.93 4.78 5.39
N CYS A 125 -16.18 4.30 4.41
CA CYS A 125 -16.23 2.90 3.98
C CYS A 125 -14.99 2.14 4.47
N PRO A 126 -15.13 1.21 5.43
CA PRO A 126 -13.97 0.48 5.98
C PRO A 126 -13.27 -0.41 4.93
N LYS A 127 -14.01 -0.91 3.93
CA LYS A 127 -13.41 -1.70 2.84
C LYS A 127 -12.67 -0.87 1.80
N CYS A 128 -13.06 0.40 1.59
CA CYS A 128 -12.30 1.35 0.79
C CYS A 128 -11.15 1.95 1.59
N ALA A 129 -11.23 1.93 2.93
CA ALA A 129 -10.42 2.73 3.85
C ALA A 129 -10.46 4.24 3.49
N ASP A 130 -11.67 4.75 3.16
CA ASP A 130 -11.84 6.06 2.57
C ASP A 130 -13.18 6.68 2.94
N PHE A 131 -13.19 8.02 3.10
CA PHE A 131 -14.40 8.82 3.24
C PHE A 131 -15.02 9.08 1.87
N LYS A 132 -16.36 9.08 1.84
CA LYS A 132 -17.15 9.34 0.61
C LYS A 132 -17.80 10.70 0.68
N GLY A 133 -17.69 11.45 -0.40
CA GLY A 133 -18.47 12.66 -0.58
C GLY A 133 -19.96 12.34 -0.75
N GLU A 134 -20.85 13.27 -0.39
CA GLU A 134 -22.29 13.06 -0.48
C GLU A 134 -22.77 12.60 -1.88
N HIS A 135 -22.10 13.08 -2.93
CA HIS A 135 -22.39 12.72 -4.32
C HIS A 135 -21.91 11.31 -4.72
N GLU A 136 -21.07 10.68 -3.90
CA GLU A 136 -20.56 9.34 -4.13
C GLU A 136 -21.33 8.25 -3.37
N ILE A 137 -22.27 8.65 -2.51
CA ILE A 137 -23.04 7.72 -1.69
C ILE A 137 -24.16 7.11 -2.52
N ALA A 138 -24.25 5.79 -2.53
CA ALA A 138 -25.33 5.09 -3.19
C ALA A 138 -26.61 5.05 -2.31
N GLU A 139 -27.74 4.66 -2.91
CA GLU A 139 -29.03 4.55 -2.23
C GLU A 139 -28.92 3.72 -0.93
N GLY A 140 -29.59 4.19 0.12
CA GLY A 140 -29.55 3.57 1.45
C GLY A 140 -28.27 3.83 2.21
N ASN A 141 -27.55 4.92 1.93
CA ASN A 141 -26.28 5.28 2.56
C ASN A 141 -25.24 4.16 2.45
N THR A 142 -25.06 3.61 1.25
CA THR A 142 -24.16 2.49 1.00
C THR A 142 -22.97 2.90 0.13
N CYS A 143 -21.85 2.22 0.31
CA CYS A 143 -20.69 2.36 -0.56
C CYS A 143 -21.03 1.89 -1.99
N PRO A 144 -20.80 2.70 -3.04
CA PRO A 144 -21.12 2.32 -4.42
C PRO A 144 -20.30 1.13 -4.93
N ILE A 145 -19.10 0.93 -4.37
CA ILE A 145 -18.18 -0.13 -4.75
C ILE A 145 -18.48 -1.44 -3.98
N HIS A 146 -18.55 -1.36 -2.66
CA HIS A 146 -18.64 -2.55 -1.80
C HIS A 146 -20.06 -2.91 -1.39
N LYS A 147 -21.06 -2.04 -1.66
CA LYS A 147 -22.49 -2.24 -1.35
C LYS A 147 -22.75 -2.53 0.15
N ILE A 148 -21.92 -1.99 1.01
CA ILE A 148 -22.06 -2.06 2.48
C ILE A 148 -22.48 -0.71 3.03
N PRO A 149 -23.16 -0.66 4.19
CA PRO A 149 -23.46 0.61 4.87
C PRO A 149 -22.19 1.41 5.17
N LEU A 150 -22.33 2.72 5.11
CA LEU A 150 -21.31 3.68 5.45
C LEU A 150 -21.49 4.19 6.88
#